data_a1c8d16f4d05c3c7f19b28d60833b24f
#
_entry.id   a1c8d16f4d05c3c7f19b28d60833b24f
#
_cell.length_a   1.000
_cell.length_b   1.000
_cell.length_c   1.000
_cell.angle_alpha   90.00
_cell.angle_beta   90.00
_cell.angle_gamma   90.00
#
_symmetry.space_group_name_H-M   'P 1'
#
loop_
_entity.id
_entity.type
_entity.pdbx_description
1 polymer ?
#
loop_
_entity_poly.entity_id
_entity_poly.type
_entity_poly.pdbx_seq_one_letter_code
_entity_poly.pdbx_strand_id
1 'polypeptide(L)'
;IERFDPRIYMPIMATRMANGRYSAWEGQQTACTLHHLHQAGLLEDDFLVQVKAYDEDLEVPGSDLKGEAVGNYGFRQINGGMRKPIDAYHLHRSRVNGVRLYGSTFDEDVQSEEIQQILERNSMFPAKSSAAKYNQATPGMVTYIHGLNLVAGHDTEMKVFNQSKQDLEWALAWHNKYFPNEKGVDGGFILAFGRLHAAARTSKPAIKLDAALEADLFRLFQSKFGSPKGFHNDCKQRLKTFQNNNNLAETWSDSCLTPILVMDYINWGGKCAVPQV
;
A
#
# COMPACT_ATOMS: atom_id res chain seq x y z
N ILE A 1 -7.34 33.39 -0.58
CA ILE A 1 -6.71 34.32 -1.53
C ILE A 1 -6.30 35.62 -0.81
N GLU A 2 -7.14 36.16 0.06
CA GLU A 2 -6.87 37.44 0.79
C GLU A 2 -5.61 37.45 1.71
N ARG A 3 -4.97 36.30 1.90
CA ARG A 3 -3.79 36.12 2.76
C ARG A 3 -2.56 35.58 2.04
N PHE A 4 -2.54 35.59 0.70
CA PHE A 4 -1.37 35.16 -0.03
C PHE A 4 -0.25 36.22 0.10
N ASP A 5 0.87 35.84 0.74
CA ASP A 5 2.08 36.63 0.79
C ASP A 5 3.17 35.94 -0.06
N PRO A 6 3.53 36.50 -1.21
CA PRO A 6 4.50 35.91 -2.10
C PRO A 6 5.91 35.75 -1.48
N ARG A 7 6.19 36.44 -0.38
CA ARG A 7 7.49 36.37 0.29
C ARG A 7 7.67 35.15 1.17
N ILE A 8 6.59 34.44 1.49
CA ILE A 8 6.61 33.31 2.42
C ILE A 8 6.37 31.96 1.74
N TYR A 9 6.17 31.93 0.43
CA TYR A 9 6.06 30.64 -0.27
C TYR A 9 7.45 30.00 -0.47
N MET A 10 7.50 28.69 -0.44
CA MET A 10 8.72 27.97 -0.72
C MET A 10 8.99 27.94 -2.23
N PRO A 11 10.27 28.00 -2.65
CA PRO A 11 10.61 27.86 -4.07
C PRO A 11 10.01 26.59 -4.66
N ILE A 12 9.49 26.70 -5.88
CA ILE A 12 9.08 25.53 -6.64
C ILE A 12 10.32 24.76 -7.04
N MET A 13 10.36 23.45 -6.76
CA MET A 13 11.45 22.58 -7.21
C MET A 13 11.01 21.89 -8.49
N ALA A 14 11.83 21.97 -9.53
CA ALA A 14 11.51 21.46 -10.83
C ALA A 14 12.74 20.92 -11.56
N THR A 15 12.54 19.96 -12.48
CA THR A 15 13.55 19.54 -13.43
C THR A 15 13.33 20.29 -14.73
N ARG A 16 14.39 20.82 -15.31
CA ARG A 16 14.37 21.43 -16.64
C ARG A 16 14.33 20.30 -17.68
N MET A 17 13.37 20.38 -18.58
CA MET A 17 13.18 19.38 -19.64
C MET A 17 13.86 19.81 -20.93
N ALA A 18 14.22 18.85 -21.81
CA ALA A 18 14.85 19.10 -23.10
C ALA A 18 14.08 20.10 -23.99
N ASN A 19 12.76 20.17 -23.84
CA ASN A 19 11.89 21.11 -24.56
C ASN A 19 11.86 22.52 -23.96
N GLY A 20 12.72 22.81 -22.97
CA GLY A 20 12.80 24.09 -22.25
C GLY A 20 11.72 24.32 -21.20
N ARG A 21 10.79 23.37 -21.01
CA ARG A 21 9.78 23.41 -19.96
C ARG A 21 10.35 22.92 -18.62
N TYR A 22 9.60 23.16 -17.56
CA TYR A 22 9.95 22.70 -16.21
C TYR A 22 8.88 21.71 -15.73
N SER A 23 9.34 20.56 -15.24
CA SER A 23 8.48 19.58 -14.56
C SER A 23 8.59 19.79 -13.05
N ALA A 24 7.55 20.41 -12.45
CA ALA A 24 7.54 20.68 -11.02
C ALA A 24 7.21 19.41 -10.21
N TRP A 25 8.08 19.06 -9.27
CA TRP A 25 7.91 17.92 -8.39
C TRP A 25 7.73 18.29 -6.90
N GLU A 26 8.01 19.54 -6.53
CA GLU A 26 7.64 20.14 -5.24
C GLU A 26 7.10 21.55 -5.48
N GLY A 27 6.14 21.97 -4.63
CA GLY A 27 5.47 23.27 -4.81
C GLY A 27 4.40 23.27 -5.90
N GLN A 28 3.90 22.11 -6.34
CA GLN A 28 2.85 22.00 -7.36
C GLN A 28 1.58 22.77 -6.98
N GLN A 29 1.16 22.72 -5.70
CA GLN A 29 0.01 23.48 -5.22
C GLN A 29 0.27 25.00 -5.29
N THR A 30 1.48 25.43 -4.98
CA THR A 30 1.89 26.83 -5.13
C THR A 30 1.82 27.25 -6.59
N ALA A 31 2.38 26.45 -7.50
CA ALA A 31 2.33 26.73 -8.95
C ALA A 31 0.88 26.82 -9.47
N CYS A 32 0.02 25.87 -9.09
CA CYS A 32 -1.41 25.91 -9.45
C CYS A 32 -2.12 27.14 -8.89
N THR A 33 -1.85 27.49 -7.63
CA THR A 33 -2.46 28.67 -7.00
C THR A 33 -2.03 29.96 -7.71
N LEU A 34 -0.74 30.11 -8.00
CA LEU A 34 -0.22 31.26 -8.74
C LEU A 34 -0.82 31.36 -10.13
N HIS A 35 -0.94 30.24 -10.85
CA HIS A 35 -1.58 30.19 -12.15
C HIS A 35 -3.05 30.66 -12.08
N HIS A 36 -3.83 30.17 -11.11
CA HIS A 36 -5.21 30.61 -10.94
C HIS A 36 -5.33 32.08 -10.56
N LEU A 37 -4.42 32.60 -9.70
CA LEU A 37 -4.40 34.02 -9.36
C LEU A 37 -4.09 34.90 -10.57
N HIS A 38 -3.14 34.47 -11.39
CA HIS A 38 -2.83 35.14 -12.64
C HIS A 38 -4.03 35.15 -13.61
N GLN A 39 -4.67 34.00 -13.82
CA GLN A 39 -5.88 33.91 -14.68
C GLN A 39 -7.04 34.77 -14.15
N ALA A 40 -7.11 34.98 -12.84
CA ALA A 40 -8.12 35.84 -12.23
C ALA A 40 -7.75 37.35 -12.28
N GLY A 41 -6.61 37.71 -12.86
CA GLY A 41 -6.13 39.09 -12.92
C GLY A 41 -5.65 39.63 -11.56
N LEU A 42 -5.34 38.74 -10.61
CA LEU A 42 -4.87 39.11 -9.26
C LEU A 42 -3.34 39.08 -9.13
N LEU A 43 -2.64 38.65 -10.16
CA LEU A 43 -1.19 38.74 -10.31
C LEU A 43 -0.87 39.42 -11.63
N GLU A 44 0.14 40.27 -11.62
CA GLU A 44 0.66 40.94 -12.80
C GLU A 44 1.40 39.95 -13.71
N ASP A 45 1.46 40.23 -15.02
CA ASP A 45 2.09 39.39 -16.02
C ASP A 45 3.60 39.22 -15.80
N ASP A 46 4.24 40.17 -15.12
CA ASP A 46 5.65 40.18 -14.78
C ASP A 46 5.95 39.65 -13.36
N PHE A 47 4.96 39.07 -12.68
CA PHE A 47 5.17 38.47 -11.36
C PHE A 47 6.18 37.33 -11.40
N LEU A 48 7.31 37.51 -10.73
CA LEU A 48 8.41 36.56 -10.73
C LEU A 48 8.22 35.48 -9.67
N VAL A 49 8.35 34.24 -10.08
CA VAL A 49 8.29 33.06 -9.20
C VAL A 49 9.66 32.45 -9.02
N GLN A 50 10.08 32.25 -7.78
CA GLN A 50 11.34 31.57 -7.52
C GLN A 50 11.20 30.07 -7.79
N VAL A 51 12.03 29.57 -8.72
CA VAL A 51 12.12 28.14 -9.07
C VAL A 51 13.55 27.66 -8.83
N LYS A 52 13.69 26.59 -8.07
CA LYS A 52 14.96 25.85 -7.99
C LYS A 52 14.93 24.77 -9.06
N ALA A 53 15.56 25.04 -10.18
CA ALA A 53 15.62 24.12 -11.31
C ALA A 53 16.85 23.22 -11.23
N TYR A 54 16.67 21.95 -11.56
CA TYR A 54 17.70 20.98 -11.77
C TYR A 54 17.78 20.66 -13.26
N ASP A 55 18.99 20.48 -13.76
CA ASP A 55 19.19 20.14 -15.17
C ASP A 55 18.70 18.71 -15.46
N GLU A 56 18.27 18.47 -16.69
CA GLU A 56 17.80 17.16 -17.15
C GLU A 56 18.88 16.08 -17.13
N ASP A 57 20.16 16.49 -17.19
CA ASP A 57 21.33 15.59 -17.13
C ASP A 57 21.65 15.09 -15.72
N LEU A 58 21.02 15.68 -14.70
CA LEU A 58 21.21 15.22 -13.33
C LEU A 58 20.74 13.77 -13.20
N GLU A 59 21.58 12.95 -12.64
CA GLU A 59 21.29 11.53 -12.40
C GLU A 59 20.69 11.30 -11.01
N VAL A 60 19.78 10.33 -10.94
CA VAL A 60 19.32 9.81 -9.66
C VAL A 60 20.48 9.06 -9.00
N PRO A 61 20.85 9.35 -7.73
CA PRO A 61 21.94 8.68 -7.07
C PRO A 61 21.83 7.15 -7.10
N GLY A 62 22.86 6.48 -7.58
CA GLY A 62 22.92 5.03 -7.71
C GLY A 62 22.17 4.45 -8.92
N SER A 63 21.83 5.28 -9.91
CA SER A 63 21.10 4.89 -11.12
C SER A 63 21.46 5.80 -12.28
N ASP A 64 21.29 5.32 -13.51
CA ASP A 64 21.44 6.10 -14.75
C ASP A 64 20.19 6.90 -15.12
N LEU A 65 19.18 6.93 -14.24
CA LEU A 65 17.91 7.62 -14.48
C LEU A 65 18.08 9.15 -14.39
N LYS A 66 17.53 9.86 -15.38
CA LYS A 66 17.65 11.32 -15.54
C LYS A 66 16.27 11.98 -15.73
N GLY A 67 16.28 13.29 -15.88
CA GLY A 67 15.10 14.08 -16.24
C GLY A 67 13.98 13.99 -15.18
N GLU A 68 12.77 13.62 -15.59
CA GLU A 68 11.60 13.52 -14.69
C GLU A 68 11.77 12.46 -13.58
N ALA A 69 12.62 11.44 -13.80
CA ALA A 69 12.92 10.46 -12.78
C ALA A 69 13.58 11.10 -11.55
N VAL A 70 14.42 12.12 -11.75
CA VAL A 70 15.03 12.91 -10.65
C VAL A 70 13.96 13.61 -9.83
N GLY A 71 12.95 14.17 -10.49
CA GLY A 71 11.80 14.78 -9.81
C GLY A 71 11.01 13.78 -8.97
N ASN A 72 10.73 12.60 -9.51
CA ASN A 72 10.03 11.53 -8.80
C ASN A 72 10.85 11.03 -7.59
N TYR A 73 12.15 10.86 -7.77
CA TYR A 73 13.07 10.50 -6.68
C TYR A 73 13.12 11.59 -5.61
N GLY A 74 13.33 12.86 -6.01
CA GLY A 74 13.38 14.00 -5.10
C GLY A 74 12.11 14.18 -4.28
N PHE A 75 10.93 14.01 -4.91
CA PHE A 75 9.64 14.03 -4.24
C PHE A 75 9.58 13.01 -3.08
N ARG A 76 10.08 11.78 -3.32
CA ARG A 76 10.12 10.73 -2.29
C ARG A 76 11.10 11.06 -1.16
N GLN A 77 12.28 11.57 -1.50
CA GLN A 77 13.31 11.91 -0.51
C GLN A 77 12.87 13.05 0.41
N ILE A 78 12.28 14.11 -0.14
CA ILE A 78 11.80 15.25 0.65
C ILE A 78 10.66 14.83 1.58
N ASN A 79 9.74 14.02 1.09
CA ASN A 79 8.57 13.60 1.86
C ASN A 79 8.84 12.40 2.78
N GLY A 80 9.94 11.66 2.56
CA GLY A 80 10.30 10.50 3.38
C GLY A 80 11.03 10.83 4.69
N GLY A 81 11.68 11.99 4.81
CA GLY A 81 12.57 12.25 5.93
C GLY A 81 12.42 13.58 6.66
N MET A 82 11.88 14.62 6.05
CA MET A 82 11.89 15.98 6.61
C MET A 82 10.53 16.63 6.80
N ARG A 83 9.45 16.05 6.30
CA ARG A 83 8.10 16.60 6.32
C ARG A 83 7.09 15.53 6.73
N LYS A 84 5.80 15.88 6.70
CA LYS A 84 4.72 14.94 6.91
C LYS A 84 4.91 13.72 6.00
N PRO A 85 4.99 12.51 6.54
CA PRO A 85 5.20 11.31 5.75
C PRO A 85 4.18 11.22 4.61
N ILE A 86 4.65 10.84 3.45
CA ILE A 86 3.80 10.48 2.32
C ILE A 86 2.85 9.37 2.76
N ASP A 87 1.57 9.48 2.43
CA ASP A 87 0.67 8.37 2.68
C ASP A 87 1.01 7.16 1.76
N ALA A 88 0.65 5.96 2.22
CA ALA A 88 0.99 4.72 1.56
C ALA A 88 0.50 4.66 0.09
N TYR A 89 -0.64 5.30 -0.22
CA TYR A 89 -1.18 5.35 -1.58
C TYR A 89 -0.29 6.17 -2.51
N HIS A 90 0.10 7.38 -2.11
CA HIS A 90 0.96 8.24 -2.93
C HIS A 90 2.37 7.67 -3.07
N LEU A 91 2.91 7.06 -2.00
CA LEU A 91 4.20 6.38 -2.06
C LEU A 91 4.16 5.21 -3.05
N HIS A 92 3.14 4.36 -2.96
CA HIS A 92 2.94 3.25 -3.88
C HIS A 92 2.84 3.74 -5.33
N ARG A 93 2.00 4.74 -5.61
CA ARG A 93 1.88 5.34 -6.96
C ARG A 93 3.20 5.90 -7.48
N SER A 94 3.93 6.62 -6.64
CA SER A 94 5.23 7.19 -7.02
C SER A 94 6.23 6.10 -7.40
N ARG A 95 6.25 4.99 -6.67
CA ARG A 95 7.12 3.84 -6.95
C ARG A 95 6.73 3.11 -8.24
N VAL A 96 5.43 2.85 -8.42
CA VAL A 96 4.89 2.27 -9.66
C VAL A 96 5.22 3.14 -10.87
N ASN A 97 5.04 4.46 -10.77
CA ASN A 97 5.42 5.40 -11.82
C ASN A 97 6.94 5.41 -12.05
N GLY A 98 7.73 5.22 -11.00
CA GLY A 98 9.18 5.05 -11.11
C GLY A 98 9.56 3.98 -12.13
N VAL A 99 8.93 2.82 -12.05
CA VAL A 99 9.15 1.72 -13.02
C VAL A 99 8.51 2.01 -14.37
N ARG A 100 7.21 2.30 -14.39
CA ARG A 100 6.42 2.36 -15.64
C ARG A 100 6.79 3.53 -16.54
N LEU A 101 7.11 4.67 -15.97
CA LEU A 101 7.39 5.88 -16.72
C LEU A 101 8.88 6.16 -16.90
N TYR A 102 9.69 5.74 -15.92
CA TYR A 102 11.10 6.13 -15.88
C TYR A 102 12.08 4.96 -15.93
N GLY A 103 11.59 3.71 -15.90
CA GLY A 103 12.43 2.51 -15.94
C GLY A 103 13.26 2.30 -14.69
N SER A 104 12.76 2.72 -13.53
CA SER A 104 13.42 2.50 -12.25
C SER A 104 13.67 1.01 -11.98
N THR A 105 14.87 0.69 -11.51
CA THR A 105 15.30 -0.66 -11.12
C THR A 105 15.51 -0.79 -9.62
N PHE A 106 15.14 0.21 -8.83
CA PHE A 106 15.21 0.11 -7.37
C PHE A 106 14.25 -0.96 -6.86
N ASP A 107 14.71 -1.78 -5.93
CA ASP A 107 13.94 -2.92 -5.41
C ASP A 107 12.55 -2.52 -4.91
N GLU A 108 12.44 -1.40 -4.18
CA GLU A 108 11.15 -0.93 -3.66
C GLU A 108 10.18 -0.50 -4.77
N ASP A 109 10.71 0.03 -5.87
CA ASP A 109 9.91 0.44 -7.02
C ASP A 109 9.41 -0.80 -7.77
N VAL A 110 10.30 -1.77 -8.01
CA VAL A 110 9.98 -3.05 -8.64
C VAL A 110 8.96 -3.83 -7.79
N GLN A 111 9.15 -3.89 -6.47
CA GLN A 111 8.20 -4.53 -5.56
C GLN A 111 6.81 -3.87 -5.63
N SER A 112 6.77 -2.54 -5.66
CA SER A 112 5.49 -1.81 -5.77
C SER A 112 4.80 -2.06 -7.11
N GLU A 113 5.56 -2.12 -8.22
CA GLU A 113 5.02 -2.43 -9.54
C GLU A 113 4.48 -3.86 -9.60
N GLU A 114 5.18 -4.83 -9.05
CA GLU A 114 4.71 -6.21 -9.02
C GLU A 114 3.46 -6.39 -8.15
N ILE A 115 3.36 -5.69 -7.01
CA ILE A 115 2.13 -5.61 -6.21
C ILE A 115 0.99 -5.00 -7.04
N GLN A 116 1.27 -3.94 -7.78
CA GLN A 116 0.27 -3.30 -8.65
C GLN A 116 -0.24 -4.29 -9.70
N GLN A 117 0.63 -5.07 -10.33
CA GLN A 117 0.24 -6.10 -11.30
C GLN A 117 -0.63 -7.19 -10.67
N ILE A 118 -0.32 -7.61 -9.43
CA ILE A 118 -1.15 -8.57 -8.70
C ILE A 118 -2.55 -8.01 -8.47
N LEU A 119 -2.65 -6.75 -8.02
CA LEU A 119 -3.93 -6.08 -7.83
C LEU A 119 -4.72 -6.00 -9.14
N GLU A 120 -4.08 -5.58 -10.24
CA GLU A 120 -4.70 -5.46 -11.55
C GLU A 120 -5.23 -6.80 -12.07
N ARG A 121 -4.46 -7.89 -11.94
CA ARG A 121 -4.92 -9.25 -12.28
C ARG A 121 -6.13 -9.70 -11.47
N ASN A 122 -6.27 -9.20 -10.25
CA ASN A 122 -7.42 -9.45 -9.40
C ASN A 122 -8.52 -8.39 -9.54
N SER A 123 -8.47 -7.54 -10.58
CA SER A 123 -9.42 -6.45 -10.81
C SER A 123 -9.54 -5.49 -9.62
N MET A 124 -8.46 -5.28 -8.91
CA MET A 124 -8.37 -4.38 -7.75
C MET A 124 -7.46 -3.20 -8.08
N PHE A 125 -7.83 -2.03 -7.59
CA PHE A 125 -7.06 -0.81 -7.81
C PHE A 125 -6.82 -0.08 -6.49
N PRO A 126 -5.60 0.39 -6.21
CA PRO A 126 -5.34 1.22 -5.05
C PRO A 126 -6.20 2.49 -5.10
N ALA A 127 -6.85 2.82 -4.00
CA ALA A 127 -7.68 4.01 -3.89
C ALA A 127 -7.22 4.91 -2.75
N LYS A 128 -7.37 6.21 -2.94
CA LYS A 128 -7.01 7.22 -1.93
C LYS A 128 -7.96 7.20 -0.72
N SER A 129 -9.17 6.69 -0.88
CA SER A 129 -10.25 6.80 0.11
C SER A 129 -10.87 5.44 0.39
N SER A 130 -11.22 5.21 1.66
CA SER A 130 -12.02 4.05 2.09
C SER A 130 -13.47 4.07 1.53
N ALA A 131 -13.91 5.19 0.98
CA ALA A 131 -15.21 5.35 0.31
C ALA A 131 -15.20 4.87 -1.15
N ALA A 132 -14.15 4.24 -1.60
CA ALA A 132 -14.01 3.70 -2.94
C ALA A 132 -15.14 2.72 -3.30
N LYS A 133 -15.71 2.92 -4.47
CA LYS A 133 -16.98 2.27 -4.87
C LYS A 133 -16.88 0.84 -5.37
N TYR A 134 -15.71 0.28 -5.65
CA TYR A 134 -15.55 -1.08 -6.20
C TYR A 134 -14.17 -1.64 -5.88
N ASN A 135 -14.06 -2.91 -5.57
CA ASN A 135 -12.84 -3.76 -5.49
C ASN A 135 -11.51 -2.99 -5.42
N GLN A 136 -11.46 -1.97 -4.59
CA GLN A 136 -10.33 -1.06 -4.53
C GLN A 136 -9.54 -1.34 -3.27
N ALA A 137 -8.24 -1.52 -3.44
CA ALA A 137 -7.32 -1.53 -2.34
C ALA A 137 -7.32 -0.15 -1.67
N THR A 138 -7.80 -0.08 -0.45
CA THR A 138 -7.72 1.14 0.36
C THR A 138 -6.25 1.45 0.71
N PRO A 139 -5.90 2.70 1.07
CA PRO A 139 -4.54 3.01 1.53
C PRO A 139 -4.06 2.09 2.65
N GLY A 140 -4.94 1.70 3.57
CA GLY A 140 -4.64 0.72 4.60
C GLY A 140 -4.26 -0.64 4.01
N MET A 141 -4.97 -1.12 3.00
CA MET A 141 -4.65 -2.37 2.32
C MET A 141 -3.28 -2.30 1.63
N VAL A 142 -2.94 -1.20 0.96
CA VAL A 142 -1.60 -1.04 0.37
C VAL A 142 -0.52 -1.13 1.44
N THR A 143 -0.73 -0.54 2.60
CA THR A 143 0.19 -0.67 3.75
C THR A 143 0.30 -2.13 4.20
N TYR A 144 -0.80 -2.86 4.31
CA TYR A 144 -0.79 -4.28 4.68
C TYR A 144 -0.12 -5.15 3.63
N ILE A 145 -0.32 -4.86 2.35
CA ILE A 145 0.33 -5.58 1.25
C ILE A 145 1.85 -5.42 1.33
N HIS A 146 2.34 -4.20 1.54
CA HIS A 146 3.77 -3.97 1.78
C HIS A 146 4.24 -4.64 3.08
N GLY A 147 3.39 -4.69 4.10
CA GLY A 147 3.63 -5.40 5.35
C GLY A 147 3.71 -6.93 5.20
N LEU A 148 3.11 -7.53 4.16
CA LEU A 148 3.27 -8.96 3.88
C LEU A 148 4.71 -9.35 3.56
N ASN A 149 5.52 -8.44 3.06
CA ASN A 149 6.96 -8.66 2.90
C ASN A 149 7.66 -8.86 4.26
N LEU A 150 7.09 -8.33 5.34
CA LEU A 150 7.57 -8.52 6.71
C LEU A 150 7.22 -9.90 7.30
N VAL A 151 6.27 -10.61 6.72
CA VAL A 151 5.84 -11.95 7.19
C VAL A 151 6.95 -12.99 7.01
N ALA A 152 7.76 -12.83 6.00
CA ALA A 152 8.87 -13.74 5.72
C ALA A 152 10.16 -13.39 6.49
N GLY A 153 10.09 -12.47 7.45
CA GLY A 153 11.18 -12.07 8.35
C GLY A 153 11.89 -10.79 7.90
N HIS A 154 11.39 -9.65 8.27
CA HIS A 154 11.96 -8.28 8.24
C HIS A 154 12.98 -7.94 7.12
N ASP A 155 13.13 -8.81 6.13
CA ASP A 155 14.12 -8.69 5.08
C ASP A 155 13.41 -8.26 3.79
N THR A 156 13.80 -7.11 3.29
CA THR A 156 13.28 -6.53 2.05
C THR A 156 13.91 -7.13 0.80
N GLU A 157 14.71 -8.20 0.95
CA GLU A 157 15.31 -8.88 -0.19
C GLU A 157 14.28 -9.39 -1.19
N MET A 158 14.57 -9.25 -2.48
CA MET A 158 13.70 -9.66 -3.59
C MET A 158 13.32 -11.15 -3.51
N LYS A 159 14.17 -12.00 -2.94
CA LYS A 159 13.86 -13.43 -2.74
C LYS A 159 12.66 -13.63 -1.81
N VAL A 160 12.63 -12.91 -0.69
CA VAL A 160 11.55 -12.95 0.29
C VAL A 160 10.28 -12.37 -0.30
N PHE A 161 10.41 -11.25 -1.02
CA PHE A 161 9.30 -10.63 -1.74
C PHE A 161 8.68 -11.59 -2.76
N ASN A 162 9.48 -12.30 -3.54
CA ASN A 162 9.00 -13.26 -4.53
C ASN A 162 8.20 -14.43 -3.91
N GLN A 163 8.52 -14.81 -2.68
CA GLN A 163 7.71 -15.78 -1.92
C GLN A 163 6.40 -15.16 -1.42
N SER A 164 6.45 -13.95 -0.88
CA SER A 164 5.28 -13.24 -0.34
C SER A 164 4.25 -12.87 -1.40
N LYS A 165 4.65 -12.72 -2.66
CA LYS A 165 3.71 -12.51 -3.78
C LYS A 165 2.70 -13.64 -3.91
N GLN A 166 3.13 -14.87 -3.79
CA GLN A 166 2.25 -16.04 -3.88
C GLN A 166 1.23 -16.05 -2.73
N ASP A 167 1.66 -15.63 -1.56
CA ASP A 167 0.81 -15.55 -0.38
C ASP A 167 -0.28 -14.48 -0.57
N LEU A 168 0.08 -13.33 -1.14
CA LEU A 168 -0.86 -12.27 -1.51
C LEU A 168 -1.84 -12.71 -2.61
N GLU A 169 -1.34 -13.30 -3.69
CA GLU A 169 -2.19 -13.76 -4.81
C GLU A 169 -3.22 -14.78 -4.33
N TRP A 170 -2.82 -15.72 -3.49
CA TRP A 170 -3.74 -16.69 -2.93
C TRP A 170 -4.84 -16.03 -2.08
N ALA A 171 -4.47 -15.11 -1.19
CA ALA A 171 -5.44 -14.41 -0.35
C ALA A 171 -6.45 -13.59 -1.17
N LEU A 172 -5.99 -12.89 -2.21
CA LEU A 172 -6.86 -12.11 -3.09
C LEU A 172 -7.74 -12.99 -3.97
N ALA A 173 -7.20 -14.09 -4.52
CA ALA A 173 -7.96 -15.03 -5.32
C ALA A 173 -9.07 -15.69 -4.49
N TRP A 174 -8.76 -16.09 -3.24
CA TRP A 174 -9.75 -16.62 -2.31
C TRP A 174 -10.86 -15.60 -2.01
N HIS A 175 -10.47 -14.35 -1.71
CA HIS A 175 -11.43 -13.27 -1.48
C HIS A 175 -12.37 -13.08 -2.68
N ASN A 176 -11.83 -12.95 -3.88
CA ASN A 176 -12.61 -12.76 -5.10
C ASN A 176 -13.55 -13.92 -5.40
N LYS A 177 -13.10 -15.14 -5.11
CA LYS A 177 -13.92 -16.36 -5.33
C LYS A 177 -15.13 -16.42 -4.41
N TYR A 178 -14.97 -16.05 -3.14
CA TYR A 178 -15.98 -16.28 -2.13
C TYR A 178 -16.75 -15.02 -1.70
N PHE A 179 -16.19 -13.83 -1.95
CA PHE A 179 -16.79 -12.54 -1.64
C PHE A 179 -16.77 -11.56 -2.83
N PRO A 180 -17.21 -11.98 -4.02
CA PRO A 180 -17.07 -11.18 -5.26
C PRO A 180 -17.83 -9.85 -5.22
N ASN A 181 -18.82 -9.71 -4.35
CA ASN A 181 -19.66 -8.52 -4.23
C ASN A 181 -19.17 -7.54 -3.16
N GLU A 182 -18.12 -7.86 -2.43
CA GLU A 182 -17.56 -6.93 -1.46
C GLU A 182 -16.83 -5.79 -2.17
N LYS A 183 -17.15 -4.56 -1.77
CA LYS A 183 -16.66 -3.32 -2.41
C LYS A 183 -15.23 -2.95 -2.04
N GLY A 184 -14.60 -3.69 -1.18
CA GLY A 184 -13.23 -3.44 -0.74
C GLY A 184 -12.70 -4.62 0.03
N VAL A 185 -11.41 -4.80 -0.03
CA VAL A 185 -10.74 -5.89 0.67
C VAL A 185 -10.19 -5.36 1.99
N ASP A 186 -10.54 -6.03 3.07
CA ASP A 186 -10.05 -5.67 4.40
C ASP A 186 -8.56 -6.05 4.55
N GLY A 187 -7.75 -5.08 5.01
CA GLY A 187 -6.30 -5.29 5.14
C GLY A 187 -5.95 -6.36 6.19
N GLY A 188 -6.67 -6.40 7.30
CA GLY A 188 -6.46 -7.43 8.34
C GLY A 188 -6.78 -8.83 7.82
N PHE A 189 -7.81 -8.97 7.00
CA PHE A 189 -8.13 -10.21 6.32
C PHE A 189 -6.98 -10.66 5.41
N ILE A 190 -6.49 -9.78 4.54
CA ILE A 190 -5.37 -10.10 3.63
C ILE A 190 -4.14 -10.53 4.42
N LEU A 191 -3.83 -9.83 5.51
CA LEU A 191 -2.71 -10.19 6.37
C LEU A 191 -2.89 -11.56 6.99
N ALA A 192 -4.09 -11.87 7.52
CA ALA A 192 -4.38 -13.18 8.13
C ALA A 192 -4.23 -14.33 7.13
N PHE A 193 -4.80 -14.16 5.95
CA PHE A 193 -4.79 -15.18 4.89
C PHE A 193 -3.42 -15.32 4.24
N GLY A 194 -2.72 -14.23 3.97
CA GLY A 194 -1.35 -14.28 3.47
C GLY A 194 -0.41 -15.02 4.42
N ARG A 195 -0.52 -14.74 5.72
CA ARG A 195 0.26 -15.47 6.76
C ARG A 195 -0.14 -16.92 6.87
N LEU A 196 -1.43 -17.25 6.77
CA LEU A 196 -1.88 -18.63 6.76
C LEU A 196 -1.25 -19.40 5.60
N HIS A 197 -1.23 -18.83 4.39
CA HIS A 197 -0.61 -19.42 3.23
C HIS A 197 0.90 -19.58 3.39
N ALA A 198 1.58 -18.55 3.89
CA ALA A 198 3.02 -18.61 4.19
C ALA A 198 3.35 -19.70 5.21
N ALA A 199 2.59 -19.80 6.31
CA ALA A 199 2.78 -20.83 7.33
C ALA A 199 2.54 -22.23 6.78
N ALA A 200 1.51 -22.43 5.97
CA ALA A 200 1.22 -23.71 5.33
C ALA A 200 2.35 -24.15 4.39
N ARG A 201 2.89 -23.22 3.59
CA ARG A 201 4.00 -23.48 2.67
C ARG A 201 5.30 -23.83 3.40
N THR A 202 5.55 -23.23 4.56
CA THR A 202 6.78 -23.42 5.34
C THR A 202 6.70 -24.51 6.39
N SER A 203 5.50 -25.07 6.66
CA SER A 203 5.32 -26.20 7.59
C SER A 203 6.04 -27.46 7.13
N LYS A 204 6.34 -28.34 8.07
CA LYS A 204 7.04 -29.61 7.78
C LYS A 204 6.22 -30.79 8.34
N PRO A 205 5.58 -31.60 7.49
CA PRO A 205 5.50 -31.47 6.02
C PRO A 205 4.69 -30.26 5.59
N ALA A 206 4.92 -29.76 4.38
CA ALA A 206 4.16 -28.65 3.82
C ALA A 206 2.67 -29.02 3.73
N ILE A 207 1.82 -28.09 4.20
CA ILE A 207 0.36 -28.28 4.16
C ILE A 207 -0.16 -27.65 2.87
N LYS A 208 -0.91 -28.45 2.12
CA LYS A 208 -1.53 -27.96 0.90
C LYS A 208 -2.87 -27.28 1.25
N LEU A 209 -2.96 -25.99 0.92
CA LEU A 209 -4.24 -25.27 0.99
C LEU A 209 -5.05 -25.58 -0.26
N ASP A 210 -5.76 -26.69 -0.22
CA ASP A 210 -6.56 -27.19 -1.34
C ASP A 210 -7.99 -26.65 -1.33
N ALA A 211 -8.75 -27.00 -2.37
CA ALA A 211 -10.14 -26.57 -2.53
C ALA A 211 -11.06 -27.02 -1.37
N ALA A 212 -10.72 -28.11 -0.66
CA ALA A 212 -11.49 -28.58 0.47
C ALA A 212 -11.31 -27.64 1.67
N LEU A 213 -10.07 -27.28 1.99
CA LEU A 213 -9.78 -26.30 3.05
C LEU A 213 -10.35 -24.91 2.70
N GLU A 214 -10.21 -24.48 1.43
CA GLU A 214 -10.80 -23.20 1.00
C GLU A 214 -12.32 -23.17 1.23
N ALA A 215 -13.03 -24.24 0.88
CA ALA A 215 -14.47 -24.35 1.09
C ALA A 215 -14.85 -24.42 2.58
N ASP A 216 -14.04 -25.08 3.41
CA ASP A 216 -14.23 -25.13 4.85
C ASP A 216 -14.04 -23.76 5.49
N LEU A 217 -13.01 -23.04 5.11
CA LEU A 217 -12.79 -21.66 5.56
C LEU A 217 -13.97 -20.74 5.16
N PHE A 218 -14.47 -20.89 3.94
CA PHE A 218 -15.64 -20.10 3.51
C PHE A 218 -16.88 -20.41 4.36
N ARG A 219 -17.15 -21.68 4.68
CA ARG A 219 -18.24 -22.09 5.57
C ARG A 219 -18.09 -21.53 6.98
N LEU A 220 -16.86 -21.53 7.51
CA LEU A 220 -16.56 -20.87 8.78
C LEU A 220 -16.89 -19.38 8.71
N PHE A 221 -16.44 -18.69 7.65
CA PHE A 221 -16.72 -17.26 7.47
C PHE A 221 -18.22 -16.99 7.40
N GLN A 222 -18.97 -17.75 6.61
CA GLN A 222 -20.44 -17.60 6.53
C GLN A 222 -21.14 -17.83 7.86
N SER A 223 -20.70 -18.84 8.63
CA SER A 223 -21.36 -19.20 9.88
C SER A 223 -21.03 -18.31 11.06
N LYS A 224 -19.81 -17.75 11.09
CA LYS A 224 -19.29 -17.04 12.27
C LYS A 224 -19.11 -15.54 12.06
N PHE A 225 -18.58 -15.12 10.92
CA PHE A 225 -18.12 -13.73 10.72
C PHE A 225 -18.98 -12.95 9.73
N GLY A 226 -19.68 -13.62 8.83
CA GLY A 226 -20.45 -13.04 7.76
C GLY A 226 -19.63 -12.46 6.61
N SER A 227 -18.47 -11.85 6.92
CA SER A 227 -17.60 -11.20 5.92
C SER A 227 -16.14 -11.11 6.38
N PRO A 228 -15.18 -10.84 5.47
CA PRO A 228 -13.79 -10.52 5.81
C PRO A 228 -13.65 -9.39 6.83
N LYS A 229 -14.41 -8.32 6.68
CA LYS A 229 -14.44 -7.21 7.63
C LYS A 229 -15.05 -7.63 8.98
N GLY A 230 -16.07 -8.50 8.95
CA GLY A 230 -16.66 -9.07 10.15
C GLY A 230 -15.65 -9.87 10.98
N PHE A 231 -14.85 -10.69 10.32
CA PHE A 231 -13.73 -11.40 10.95
C PHE A 231 -12.75 -10.44 11.64
N HIS A 232 -12.28 -9.42 10.94
CA HIS A 232 -11.32 -8.46 11.50
C HIS A 232 -11.89 -7.72 12.71
N ASN A 233 -13.16 -7.31 12.65
CA ASN A 233 -13.84 -6.65 13.76
C ASN A 233 -14.03 -7.58 14.97
N ASP A 234 -14.41 -8.84 14.74
CA ASP A 234 -14.52 -9.85 15.80
C ASP A 234 -13.18 -10.10 16.51
N CYS A 235 -12.11 -10.23 15.74
CA CYS A 235 -10.76 -10.36 16.29
C CYS A 235 -10.38 -9.15 17.16
N LYS A 236 -10.63 -7.93 16.70
CA LYS A 236 -10.37 -6.71 17.47
C LYS A 236 -11.16 -6.70 18.79
N GLN A 237 -12.43 -7.04 18.74
CA GLN A 237 -13.28 -7.05 19.93
C GLN A 237 -12.83 -8.10 20.93
N ARG A 238 -12.48 -9.31 20.48
CA ARG A 238 -11.98 -10.37 21.36
C ARG A 238 -10.66 -9.99 22.04
N LEU A 239 -9.73 -9.41 21.28
CA LEU A 239 -8.46 -8.95 21.83
C LEU A 239 -8.68 -7.85 22.88
N LYS A 240 -9.53 -6.86 22.58
CA LYS A 240 -9.88 -5.80 23.53
C LYS A 240 -10.49 -6.37 24.81
N THR A 241 -11.43 -7.31 24.71
CA THR A 241 -12.04 -7.98 25.86
C THR A 241 -10.98 -8.71 26.69
N PHE A 242 -10.07 -9.44 26.04
CA PHE A 242 -8.98 -10.13 26.71
C PHE A 242 -8.05 -9.17 27.46
N GLN A 243 -7.66 -8.08 26.82
CA GLN A 243 -6.79 -7.06 27.41
C GLN A 243 -7.45 -6.40 28.63
N ASN A 244 -8.72 -6.02 28.52
CA ASN A 244 -9.47 -5.43 29.63
C ASN A 244 -9.60 -6.39 30.83
N ASN A 245 -9.93 -7.66 30.57
CA ASN A 245 -10.08 -8.67 31.63
C ASN A 245 -8.76 -8.98 32.35
N ASN A 246 -7.63 -8.73 31.72
CA ASN A 246 -6.30 -8.97 32.28
C ASN A 246 -5.55 -7.69 32.67
N ASN A 247 -6.20 -6.53 32.67
CA ASN A 247 -5.62 -5.21 32.97
C ASN A 247 -4.36 -4.91 32.11
N LEU A 248 -4.37 -5.35 30.84
CA LEU A 248 -3.28 -5.10 29.90
C LEU A 248 -3.52 -3.80 29.13
N ALA A 249 -2.43 -3.15 28.72
CA ALA A 249 -2.54 -1.98 27.83
C ALA A 249 -3.26 -2.34 26.53
N GLU A 250 -4.17 -1.50 26.09
CA GLU A 250 -4.88 -1.67 24.81
C GLU A 250 -3.90 -1.47 23.64
N THR A 251 -3.21 -2.54 23.25
CA THR A 251 -2.36 -2.56 22.06
C THR A 251 -2.91 -3.54 21.04
N TRP A 252 -3.28 -3.04 19.88
CA TRP A 252 -3.65 -3.90 18.76
C TRP A 252 -2.39 -4.47 18.11
N SER A 253 -2.41 -5.77 17.82
CA SER A 253 -1.39 -6.43 17.02
C SER A 253 -2.03 -7.32 15.96
N ASP A 254 -1.79 -7.00 14.71
CA ASP A 254 -2.25 -7.81 13.58
C ASP A 254 -1.61 -9.22 13.54
N SER A 255 -0.56 -9.44 14.34
CA SER A 255 0.06 -10.78 14.48
C SER A 255 -0.89 -11.83 15.05
N CYS A 256 -1.92 -11.41 15.78
CA CYS A 256 -2.90 -12.32 16.38
C CYS A 256 -3.94 -12.84 15.38
N LEU A 257 -4.08 -12.24 14.21
CA LEU A 257 -5.17 -12.56 13.27
C LEU A 257 -5.09 -14.00 12.76
N THR A 258 -3.91 -14.45 12.35
CA THR A 258 -3.73 -15.80 11.81
C THR A 258 -3.90 -16.89 12.88
N PRO A 259 -3.28 -16.79 14.07
CA PRO A 259 -3.56 -17.70 15.19
C PRO A 259 -5.05 -17.78 15.54
N ILE A 260 -5.75 -16.65 15.60
CA ILE A 260 -7.19 -16.63 15.89
C ILE A 260 -7.97 -17.36 14.80
N LEU A 261 -7.66 -17.13 13.52
CA LEU A 261 -8.30 -17.83 12.41
C LEU A 261 -8.12 -19.33 12.48
N VAL A 262 -6.89 -19.79 12.75
CA VAL A 262 -6.58 -21.22 12.90
C VAL A 262 -7.31 -21.84 14.10
N MET A 263 -7.30 -21.17 15.25
CA MET A 263 -8.05 -21.63 16.44
C MET A 263 -9.54 -21.71 16.15
N ASP A 264 -10.10 -20.70 15.52
CA ASP A 264 -11.53 -20.68 15.17
C ASP A 264 -11.89 -21.81 14.19
N TYR A 265 -11.02 -22.09 13.22
CA TYR A 265 -11.22 -23.21 12.30
C TYR A 265 -11.21 -24.55 13.03
N ILE A 266 -10.27 -24.78 13.93
CA ILE A 266 -10.19 -26.01 14.74
C ILE A 266 -11.43 -26.13 15.65
N ASN A 267 -11.81 -25.08 16.36
CA ASN A 267 -12.95 -25.08 17.27
C ASN A 267 -14.29 -25.23 16.54
N TRP A 268 -14.37 -24.79 15.29
CA TRP A 268 -15.54 -24.99 14.44
C TRP A 268 -15.68 -26.44 13.97
N GLY A 269 -14.65 -27.26 14.14
CA GLY A 269 -14.64 -28.66 13.72
C GLY A 269 -14.17 -28.87 12.27
N GLY A 270 -13.34 -27.97 11.77
CA GLY A 270 -12.69 -28.10 10.46
C GLY A 270 -11.92 -29.41 10.32
N LYS A 271 -12.04 -30.05 9.19
CA LYS A 271 -11.51 -31.40 8.96
C LYS A 271 -10.17 -31.42 8.23
N CYS A 272 -9.80 -30.32 7.58
CA CYS A 272 -8.55 -30.23 6.85
C CYS A 272 -7.39 -29.87 7.79
N ALA A 273 -6.19 -30.31 7.44
CA ALA A 273 -4.98 -29.91 8.15
C ALA A 273 -4.74 -28.39 7.99
N VAL A 274 -4.38 -27.73 9.08
CA VAL A 274 -3.99 -26.32 9.12
C VAL A 274 -2.62 -26.16 9.77
N PRO A 275 -1.82 -25.16 9.39
CA PRO A 275 -0.51 -24.95 9.99
C PRO A 275 -0.63 -24.59 11.47
N GLN A 276 0.36 -25.00 12.25
CA GLN A 276 0.56 -24.44 13.58
C GLN A 276 1.20 -23.06 13.45
N VAL A 277 0.55 -22.03 14.01
CA VAL A 277 0.90 -20.61 13.85
C VAL A 277 1.08 -19.98 15.22
#